data_3036f573dc243fdb7dcac5947f172c72
#
_entry.id   3036f573dc243fdb7dcac5947f172c72
#
_cell.length_a   1.000
_cell.length_b   1.000
_cell.length_c   1.000
_cell.angle_alpha   90.00
_cell.angle_beta   90.00
_cell.angle_gamma   90.00
#
_symmetry.space_group_name_H-M   'P 1'
#
loop_
_entity.id
_entity.type
_entity.pdbx_description
1 polymer ?
#
loop_
_entity_poly.entity_id
_entity_poly.type
_entity_poly.pdbx_seq_one_letter_code
_entity_poly.pdbx_strand_id
1 'polypeptide(L)'
;MSVKELFIDPITRIEGHLALRALVDVNTRKPTNVWVFATMFRGFEVFLRGRPPEDAIHITSRICGVCGASHANAAMHAVDMAYGVAPEPLGVALRNMAFAMTDHLYDHPLILNMLGGPDYSEAIVKKLTPKVWADAQRVDAPHRDIHGFAKIADIMRALNPIEGKLWQLTVKYQRIAREAGVLIYGRHSHPSTIIPGGISTDLSNAEYLLVGYTYRLVKLTAWAKFLYAVWQDLVWFYEEHENYRDQGTTYRRHNMVSSGIFDDPKEYSALDGSPEDFYKNIDKAAAKRVVKPGAFVNGELVTKRYKEINVSIMEYVGASFYEDWAGKFPPYAESDPEGNKLLWGKQDPAYHPWNKVTIPKPGARDWNGKYNWAATVRFVWKDGTVVPFEVGPIARLTVTAYQPSDFGPGNGVLRVTLPRSGGAEDLPPAVVEEMTLEWKAPPYSTTLQRVLARAFNVAIDVAAAWKNLLAAIELVRAGKTKTSRPWNPPARRTFGVGFTEAPRGTVRHWVVQEGGRIVNYQIHAPTTGNVSPKDKWGMSPFEQSVANSVITEEAGPDHWEGLDFVRAIRSFDPCLACAVHIQFGDVKTVKKLIYR
;
A
#
# COMPACT_ATOMS: atom_id res chain seq x y z
N MET A 1 -9.46 -23.09 30.92
CA MET A 1 -9.29 -21.71 30.49
C MET A 1 -10.63 -21.24 29.97
N SER A 2 -11.13 -20.10 30.44
CA SER A 2 -12.33 -19.50 29.85
C SER A 2 -11.92 -18.79 28.57
N VAL A 3 -12.44 -19.25 27.43
CA VAL A 3 -12.14 -18.70 26.12
C VAL A 3 -13.37 -17.98 25.59
N LYS A 4 -13.19 -16.72 25.17
CA LYS A 4 -14.22 -15.93 24.48
C LYS A 4 -13.92 -15.92 22.98
N GLU A 5 -14.91 -16.19 22.16
CA GLU A 5 -14.82 -16.00 20.71
C GLU A 5 -15.23 -14.56 20.36
N LEU A 6 -14.36 -13.86 19.64
CA LEU A 6 -14.67 -12.61 18.95
C LEU A 6 -14.71 -12.87 17.45
N PHE A 7 -15.89 -12.68 16.85
CA PHE A 7 -16.12 -12.83 15.42
C PHE A 7 -16.62 -11.51 14.85
N ILE A 8 -15.77 -10.84 14.07
CA ILE A 8 -16.07 -9.52 13.48
C ILE A 8 -16.17 -9.71 11.97
N ASP A 9 -17.38 -9.64 11.43
CA ASP A 9 -17.69 -9.81 10.01
C ASP A 9 -18.86 -8.90 9.59
N PRO A 10 -18.60 -7.87 8.78
CA PRO A 10 -17.31 -7.40 8.27
C PRO A 10 -16.56 -6.50 9.27
N ILE A 11 -15.23 -6.39 9.11
CA ILE A 11 -14.47 -5.27 9.67
C ILE A 11 -14.83 -4.02 8.86
N THR A 12 -15.33 -3.01 9.54
CA THR A 12 -15.77 -1.74 8.93
C THR A 12 -14.66 -0.71 8.80
N ARG A 13 -14.91 0.39 8.08
CA ARG A 13 -13.95 1.49 7.85
C ARG A 13 -12.64 1.01 7.25
N ILE A 14 -12.75 0.15 6.24
CA ILE A 14 -11.72 -0.33 5.34
C ILE A 14 -12.28 -0.35 3.92
N GLU A 15 -11.45 -0.61 2.94
CA GLU A 15 -11.91 -0.85 1.58
C GLU A 15 -12.17 -2.35 1.37
N GLY A 16 -13.38 -2.71 0.91
CA GLY A 16 -13.79 -4.10 0.66
C GLY A 16 -14.21 -4.86 1.92
N HIS A 17 -14.19 -6.21 1.86
CA HIS A 17 -14.77 -7.10 2.86
C HIS A 17 -13.73 -8.02 3.49
N LEU A 18 -13.41 -7.77 4.75
CA LEU A 18 -12.50 -8.54 5.60
C LEU A 18 -13.24 -9.01 6.83
N ALA A 19 -12.93 -10.20 7.30
CA ALA A 19 -13.42 -10.71 8.56
C ALA A 19 -12.29 -11.22 9.47
N LEU A 20 -12.55 -11.18 10.75
CA LEU A 20 -11.68 -11.66 11.83
C LEU A 20 -12.42 -12.65 12.71
N ARG A 21 -11.78 -13.77 13.01
CA ARG A 21 -12.15 -14.68 14.10
C ARG A 21 -10.98 -14.79 15.07
N ALA A 22 -11.20 -14.52 16.34
CA ALA A 22 -10.20 -14.68 17.39
C ALA A 22 -10.77 -15.46 18.57
N LEU A 23 -10.01 -16.43 19.07
CA LEU A 23 -10.28 -17.12 20.33
C LEU A 23 -9.41 -16.46 21.40
N VAL A 24 -10.02 -15.83 22.39
CA VAL A 24 -9.33 -14.98 23.38
C VAL A 24 -9.40 -15.63 24.76
N ASP A 25 -8.26 -15.81 25.40
CA ASP A 25 -8.20 -16.18 26.80
C ASP A 25 -8.65 -14.99 27.66
N VAL A 26 -9.70 -15.21 28.46
CA VAL A 26 -10.36 -14.14 29.24
C VAL A 26 -9.43 -13.58 30.32
N ASN A 27 -8.53 -14.39 30.89
CA ASN A 27 -7.66 -13.97 31.97
C ASN A 27 -6.48 -13.13 31.48
N THR A 28 -5.85 -13.56 30.39
CA THR A 28 -4.69 -12.86 29.79
C THR A 28 -5.11 -11.78 28.80
N ARG A 29 -6.37 -11.78 28.37
CA ARG A 29 -6.92 -10.88 27.33
C ARG A 29 -6.19 -10.98 25.98
N LYS A 30 -5.48 -12.09 25.75
CA LYS A 30 -4.71 -12.36 24.52
C LYS A 30 -5.39 -13.41 23.65
N PRO A 31 -5.30 -13.28 22.32
CA PRO A 31 -5.75 -14.35 21.45
C PRO A 31 -4.91 -15.61 21.62
N THR A 32 -5.57 -16.76 21.69
CA THR A 32 -4.97 -18.10 21.63
C THR A 32 -4.94 -18.64 20.23
N ASN A 33 -5.86 -18.19 19.38
CA ASN A 33 -5.86 -18.48 17.94
C ASN A 33 -6.55 -17.37 17.15
N VAL A 34 -6.09 -17.13 15.92
CA VAL A 34 -6.55 -16.03 15.06
C VAL A 34 -6.71 -16.51 13.62
N TRP A 35 -7.74 -16.03 12.96
CA TRP A 35 -7.96 -16.13 11.52
C TRP A 35 -8.41 -14.76 11.01
N VAL A 36 -7.64 -14.19 10.09
CA VAL A 36 -8.03 -12.98 9.36
C VAL A 36 -8.18 -13.37 7.90
N PHE A 37 -9.31 -13.10 7.30
CA PHE A 37 -9.61 -13.68 6.00
C PHE A 37 -10.45 -12.78 5.10
N ALA A 38 -10.14 -12.87 3.83
CA ALA A 38 -10.90 -12.31 2.73
C ALA A 38 -12.14 -13.17 2.46
N THR A 39 -13.28 -12.52 2.22
CA THR A 39 -14.59 -13.21 2.18
C THR A 39 -15.15 -13.43 0.78
N MET A 40 -14.47 -12.95 -0.30
CA MET A 40 -15.01 -12.98 -1.66
C MET A 40 -13.95 -13.13 -2.76
N PHE A 41 -14.39 -13.46 -4.00
CA PHE A 41 -13.59 -13.60 -5.22
C PHE A 41 -14.19 -12.77 -6.36
N ARG A 42 -13.38 -12.03 -7.17
CA ARG A 42 -13.86 -11.14 -8.25
C ARG A 42 -13.44 -11.53 -9.68
N GLY A 43 -12.39 -12.31 -9.88
CA GLY A 43 -12.03 -12.94 -11.15
C GLY A 43 -11.26 -12.08 -12.17
N PHE A 44 -10.61 -10.98 -11.81
CA PHE A 44 -9.85 -10.14 -12.74
C PHE A 44 -8.78 -10.92 -13.51
N GLU A 45 -8.05 -11.78 -12.85
CA GLU A 45 -7.02 -12.65 -13.46
C GLU A 45 -7.59 -13.63 -14.49
N VAL A 46 -8.86 -13.99 -14.34
CA VAL A 46 -9.55 -14.93 -15.24
C VAL A 46 -10.02 -14.24 -16.51
N PHE A 47 -10.76 -13.11 -16.38
CA PHE A 47 -11.36 -12.46 -17.55
C PHE A 47 -10.42 -11.53 -18.32
N LEU A 48 -9.21 -11.28 -17.83
CA LEU A 48 -8.18 -10.57 -18.59
C LEU A 48 -7.55 -11.44 -19.68
N ARG A 49 -7.59 -12.77 -19.57
CA ARG A 49 -7.03 -13.66 -20.59
C ARG A 49 -7.73 -13.47 -21.94
N GLY A 50 -6.95 -13.49 -23.03
CA GLY A 50 -7.42 -13.27 -24.39
C GLY A 50 -7.63 -11.81 -24.77
N ARG A 51 -7.56 -10.88 -23.82
CA ARG A 51 -7.65 -9.43 -24.12
C ARG A 51 -6.30 -8.87 -24.56
N PRO A 52 -6.30 -7.73 -25.26
CA PRO A 52 -5.07 -6.96 -25.48
C PRO A 52 -4.43 -6.57 -24.14
N PRO A 53 -3.09 -6.62 -24.01
CA PRO A 53 -2.40 -6.25 -22.77
C PRO A 53 -2.67 -4.81 -22.30
N GLU A 54 -2.81 -3.86 -23.20
CA GLU A 54 -3.14 -2.46 -22.91
C GLU A 54 -4.50 -2.28 -22.20
N ASP A 55 -5.47 -3.15 -22.47
CA ASP A 55 -6.76 -3.15 -21.77
C ASP A 55 -6.60 -3.38 -20.27
N ALA A 56 -5.56 -4.12 -19.87
CA ALA A 56 -5.29 -4.39 -18.45
C ALA A 56 -5.06 -3.12 -17.66
N ILE A 57 -4.47 -2.07 -18.25
CA ILE A 57 -4.23 -0.78 -17.59
C ILE A 57 -5.55 -0.19 -17.06
N HIS A 58 -6.56 -0.18 -17.91
CA HIS A 58 -7.86 0.40 -17.59
C HIS A 58 -8.76 -0.56 -16.80
N ILE A 59 -8.77 -1.85 -17.15
CA ILE A 59 -9.59 -2.86 -16.47
C ILE A 59 -9.13 -3.04 -15.03
N THR A 60 -7.82 -3.20 -14.79
CA THR A 60 -7.32 -3.43 -13.42
C THR A 60 -7.48 -2.23 -12.51
N SER A 61 -7.54 -1.01 -13.06
CA SER A 61 -7.86 0.17 -12.27
C SER A 61 -9.21 0.04 -11.54
N ARG A 62 -10.17 -0.74 -12.07
CA ARG A 62 -11.51 -0.99 -11.47
C ARG A 62 -11.48 -2.04 -10.36
N ILE A 63 -10.32 -2.61 -10.07
CA ILE A 63 -10.16 -3.47 -8.90
C ILE A 63 -10.48 -2.71 -7.63
N CYS A 64 -10.08 -1.45 -7.54
CA CYS A 64 -10.27 -0.62 -6.36
C CYS A 64 -10.86 0.76 -6.69
N GLY A 65 -11.82 1.21 -5.89
CA GLY A 65 -12.37 2.56 -5.98
C GLY A 65 -11.51 3.63 -5.33
N VAL A 66 -10.58 3.24 -4.46
CA VAL A 66 -9.68 4.13 -3.72
C VAL A 66 -8.29 4.19 -4.39
N CYS A 67 -7.64 3.04 -4.63
CA CYS A 67 -6.30 2.96 -5.20
C CYS A 67 -6.28 2.50 -6.68
N GLY A 68 -7.23 2.98 -7.48
CA GLY A 68 -7.35 2.59 -8.88
C GLY A 68 -6.15 2.99 -9.74
N ALA A 69 -5.50 4.12 -9.43
CA ALA A 69 -4.29 4.53 -10.12
C ALA A 69 -3.09 3.64 -9.80
N SER A 70 -3.01 3.05 -8.60
CA SER A 70 -1.95 2.08 -8.27
C SER A 70 -2.01 0.84 -9.18
N HIS A 71 -3.20 0.27 -9.38
CA HIS A 71 -3.38 -0.86 -10.29
C HIS A 71 -3.10 -0.49 -11.74
N ALA A 72 -3.56 0.70 -12.18
CA ALA A 72 -3.27 1.19 -13.53
C ALA A 72 -1.76 1.36 -13.76
N ASN A 73 -1.02 1.93 -12.79
CA ASN A 73 0.44 2.10 -12.89
C ASN A 73 1.18 0.75 -12.85
N ALA A 74 0.78 -0.21 -12.01
CA ALA A 74 1.38 -1.54 -12.00
C ALA A 74 1.13 -2.28 -13.33
N ALA A 75 -0.09 -2.20 -13.87
CA ALA A 75 -0.42 -2.78 -15.17
C ALA A 75 0.40 -2.13 -16.30
N MET A 76 0.50 -0.80 -16.29
CA MET A 76 1.29 -0.03 -17.25
C MET A 76 2.76 -0.44 -17.23
N HIS A 77 3.41 -0.53 -16.05
CA HIS A 77 4.79 -1.00 -15.94
C HIS A 77 4.97 -2.42 -16.49
N ALA A 78 4.00 -3.32 -16.23
CA ALA A 78 4.04 -4.68 -16.77
C ALA A 78 3.91 -4.69 -18.29
N VAL A 79 3.04 -3.86 -18.86
CA VAL A 79 2.84 -3.74 -20.32
C VAL A 79 4.01 -3.03 -20.98
N ASP A 80 4.53 -1.94 -20.40
CA ASP A 80 5.72 -1.25 -20.91
C ASP A 80 6.89 -2.25 -21.05
N MET A 81 7.14 -3.07 -20.02
CA MET A 81 8.19 -4.10 -20.06
C MET A 81 7.89 -5.18 -21.11
N ALA A 82 6.66 -5.71 -21.15
CA ALA A 82 6.28 -6.76 -22.11
C ALA A 82 6.35 -6.30 -23.57
N TYR A 83 6.21 -5.01 -23.81
CA TYR A 83 6.32 -4.40 -25.15
C TYR A 83 7.73 -3.85 -25.44
N GLY A 84 8.56 -3.68 -24.41
CA GLY A 84 9.89 -3.08 -24.53
C GLY A 84 9.85 -1.58 -24.78
N VAL A 85 8.80 -0.90 -24.35
CA VAL A 85 8.60 0.55 -24.57
C VAL A 85 8.62 1.30 -23.24
N ALA A 86 9.35 2.41 -23.18
CA ALA A 86 9.31 3.32 -22.04
C ALA A 86 8.89 4.72 -22.50
N PRO A 87 8.20 5.49 -21.61
CA PRO A 87 7.79 6.86 -21.95
C PRO A 87 8.98 7.80 -22.12
N GLU A 88 8.73 8.94 -22.77
CA GLU A 88 9.65 10.07 -22.71
C GLU A 88 9.78 10.60 -21.28
N PRO A 89 10.89 11.26 -20.91
CA PRO A 89 11.12 11.70 -19.53
C PRO A 89 9.99 12.55 -18.93
N LEU A 90 9.38 13.43 -19.72
CA LEU A 90 8.24 14.23 -19.27
C LEU A 90 7.03 13.35 -18.95
N GLY A 91 6.80 12.29 -19.70
CA GLY A 91 5.73 11.32 -19.44
C GLY A 91 5.92 10.63 -18.10
N VAL A 92 7.15 10.24 -17.75
CA VAL A 92 7.47 9.66 -16.42
C VAL A 92 7.22 10.67 -15.30
N ALA A 93 7.69 11.91 -15.45
CA ALA A 93 7.48 12.96 -14.45
C ALA A 93 6.00 13.23 -14.20
N LEU A 94 5.19 13.36 -15.27
CA LEU A 94 3.75 13.57 -15.15
C LEU A 94 3.02 12.38 -14.53
N ARG A 95 3.39 11.12 -14.88
CA ARG A 95 2.86 9.92 -14.21
C ARG A 95 3.11 9.97 -12.70
N ASN A 96 4.34 10.27 -12.28
CA ASN A 96 4.71 10.37 -10.87
C ASN A 96 3.93 11.48 -10.14
N MET A 97 3.83 12.68 -10.76
CA MET A 97 3.07 13.80 -10.22
C MET A 97 1.61 13.42 -9.97
N ALA A 98 0.94 12.86 -10.97
CA ALA A 98 -0.46 12.47 -10.86
C ALA A 98 -0.66 11.33 -9.87
N PHE A 99 0.24 10.35 -9.84
CA PHE A 99 0.16 9.20 -8.93
C PHE A 99 0.32 9.62 -7.47
N ALA A 100 1.26 10.53 -7.16
CA ALA A 100 1.40 11.09 -5.83
C ALA A 100 0.10 11.74 -5.33
N MET A 101 -0.62 12.43 -6.21
CA MET A 101 -1.87 13.12 -5.86
C MET A 101 -3.07 12.19 -5.74
N THR A 102 -3.27 11.31 -6.74
CA THR A 102 -4.52 10.53 -6.85
C THR A 102 -4.60 9.40 -5.85
N ASP A 103 -3.50 8.74 -5.54
CA ASP A 103 -3.51 7.59 -4.64
C ASP A 103 -2.90 7.92 -3.28
N HIS A 104 -1.72 8.56 -3.21
CA HIS A 104 -1.00 8.72 -1.96
C HIS A 104 -1.50 9.90 -1.11
N LEU A 105 -1.45 11.12 -1.64
CA LEU A 105 -1.86 12.33 -0.91
C LEU A 105 -3.38 12.41 -0.69
N TYR A 106 -4.15 11.67 -1.47
CA TYR A 106 -5.57 11.46 -1.26
C TYR A 106 -5.84 10.44 -0.14
N ASP A 107 -5.18 9.28 -0.16
CA ASP A 107 -5.58 8.09 0.61
C ASP A 107 -4.94 8.05 2.02
N HIS A 108 -3.66 8.42 2.17
CA HIS A 108 -3.03 8.41 3.49
C HIS A 108 -3.79 9.24 4.53
N PRO A 109 -4.22 10.49 4.25
CA PRO A 109 -5.05 11.25 5.18
C PRO A 109 -6.44 10.64 5.41
N LEU A 110 -7.02 9.96 4.39
CA LEU A 110 -8.29 9.25 4.53
C LEU A 110 -8.20 8.19 5.63
N ILE A 111 -7.18 7.34 5.57
CA ILE A 111 -6.98 6.32 6.59
C ILE A 111 -6.67 6.93 7.95
N LEU A 112 -5.74 7.86 8.00
CA LEU A 112 -5.31 8.49 9.24
C LEU A 112 -6.48 9.13 9.99
N ASN A 113 -7.31 9.90 9.33
CA ASN A 113 -8.30 10.73 10.01
C ASN A 113 -9.75 10.24 9.88
N MET A 114 -10.09 9.43 8.86
CA MET A 114 -11.48 9.08 8.57
C MET A 114 -11.78 7.59 8.70
N LEU A 115 -10.84 6.69 8.43
CA LEU A 115 -11.08 5.25 8.51
C LEU A 115 -10.46 4.62 9.77
N GLY A 116 -9.16 4.79 10.00
CA GLY A 116 -8.45 4.32 11.20
C GLY A 116 -8.55 5.30 12.36
N GLY A 117 -8.44 6.59 12.10
CA GLY A 117 -8.44 7.66 13.10
C GLY A 117 -9.59 7.64 14.09
N PRO A 118 -10.84 7.37 13.69
CA PRO A 118 -11.96 7.26 14.61
C PRO A 118 -11.78 6.27 15.76
N ASP A 119 -10.93 5.25 15.61
CA ASP A 119 -10.58 4.34 16.72
C ASP A 119 -9.86 5.02 17.88
N TYR A 120 -9.27 6.18 17.62
CA TYR A 120 -8.58 7.05 18.57
C TYR A 120 -9.37 8.31 18.91
N SER A 121 -10.61 8.45 18.42
CA SER A 121 -11.47 9.61 18.68
C SER A 121 -12.04 9.60 20.10
N GLU A 122 -12.41 10.79 20.60
CA GLU A 122 -13.14 10.92 21.86
C GLU A 122 -14.32 9.98 21.96
N ALA A 123 -15.14 9.88 20.90
CA ALA A 123 -16.35 9.07 20.89
C ALA A 123 -16.08 7.58 21.20
N ILE A 124 -15.00 7.02 20.68
CA ILE A 124 -14.64 5.62 20.90
C ILE A 124 -13.84 5.44 22.19
N VAL A 125 -12.81 6.27 22.41
CA VAL A 125 -11.90 6.15 23.56
C VAL A 125 -12.67 6.36 24.87
N LYS A 126 -13.54 7.36 24.95
CA LYS A 126 -14.36 7.63 26.13
C LYS A 126 -15.33 6.49 26.46
N LYS A 127 -15.83 5.78 25.44
CA LYS A 127 -16.73 4.63 25.60
C LYS A 127 -15.99 3.36 26.06
N LEU A 128 -14.89 3.02 25.39
CA LEU A 128 -14.25 1.71 25.55
C LEU A 128 -13.06 1.71 26.49
N THR A 129 -12.34 2.84 26.59
CA THR A 129 -11.14 3.02 27.42
C THR A 129 -11.19 4.37 28.16
N PRO A 130 -12.18 4.57 29.06
CA PRO A 130 -12.40 5.85 29.76
C PRO A 130 -11.21 6.38 30.55
N LYS A 131 -10.32 5.52 31.06
CA LYS A 131 -9.07 5.95 31.72
C LYS A 131 -8.12 6.65 30.74
N VAL A 132 -7.94 6.07 29.54
CA VAL A 132 -7.15 6.68 28.45
C VAL A 132 -7.69 8.08 28.12
N TRP A 133 -9.02 8.22 28.06
CA TRP A 133 -9.64 9.52 27.87
C TRP A 133 -9.33 10.51 28.99
N ALA A 134 -9.42 10.07 30.25
CA ALA A 134 -9.11 10.90 31.41
C ALA A 134 -7.64 11.38 31.43
N ASP A 135 -6.72 10.52 31.00
CA ASP A 135 -5.29 10.86 30.87
C ASP A 135 -5.05 11.83 29.70
N ALA A 136 -5.67 11.61 28.55
CA ALA A 136 -5.59 12.52 27.41
C ALA A 136 -6.03 13.96 27.71
N GLN A 137 -6.98 14.15 28.64
CA GLN A 137 -7.42 15.47 29.08
C GLN A 137 -6.36 16.22 29.91
N ARG A 138 -5.43 15.50 30.52
CA ARG A 138 -4.36 16.08 31.38
C ARG A 138 -3.08 16.33 30.62
N VAL A 139 -2.78 15.51 29.62
CA VAL A 139 -1.50 15.53 28.91
C VAL A 139 -1.49 16.61 27.83
N ASP A 140 -0.48 17.50 27.89
CA ASP A 140 -0.23 18.51 26.87
C ASP A 140 0.31 17.87 25.59
N ALA A 141 -0.10 18.40 24.43
CA ALA A 141 0.42 17.95 23.15
C ALA A 141 1.83 18.56 22.91
N PRO A 142 2.87 17.74 22.71
CA PRO A 142 4.25 18.23 22.54
C PRO A 142 4.43 19.20 21.36
N HIS A 143 3.77 18.95 20.23
CA HIS A 143 3.87 19.79 19.02
C HIS A 143 2.69 20.77 18.84
N ARG A 144 2.07 21.20 19.96
CA ARG A 144 0.94 22.15 19.94
C ARG A 144 1.24 23.44 19.18
N ASP A 145 2.48 23.89 19.17
CA ASP A 145 2.90 25.10 18.46
C ASP A 145 2.84 24.92 16.93
N ILE A 146 2.89 23.67 16.44
CA ILE A 146 2.79 23.36 15.02
C ILE A 146 1.33 23.13 14.60
N HIS A 147 0.56 22.33 15.35
CA HIS A 147 -0.79 21.94 14.93
C HIS A 147 -1.92 22.66 15.68
N GLY A 148 -1.62 23.39 16.76
CA GLY A 148 -2.58 24.24 17.46
C GLY A 148 -3.53 23.51 18.44
N PHE A 149 -3.40 22.20 18.66
CA PHE A 149 -4.14 21.46 19.68
C PHE A 149 -3.38 21.50 21.01
N ALA A 150 -4.00 22.00 22.09
CA ALA A 150 -3.31 22.17 23.36
C ALA A 150 -3.10 20.85 24.12
N LYS A 151 -4.10 19.98 24.10
CA LYS A 151 -4.11 18.69 24.79
C LYS A 151 -4.27 17.53 23.81
N ILE A 152 -3.85 16.32 24.22
CA ILE A 152 -4.11 15.10 23.45
C ILE A 152 -5.62 14.88 23.25
N ALA A 153 -6.42 15.19 24.27
CA ALA A 153 -7.89 15.14 24.15
C ALA A 153 -8.45 16.04 23.03
N ASP A 154 -7.79 17.16 22.69
CA ASP A 154 -8.24 18.01 21.60
C ASP A 154 -8.00 17.34 20.23
N ILE A 155 -6.88 16.60 20.09
CA ILE A 155 -6.62 15.77 18.90
C ILE A 155 -7.68 14.67 18.79
N MET A 156 -8.01 13.99 19.90
CA MET A 156 -9.02 12.94 19.92
C MET A 156 -10.42 13.46 19.55
N ARG A 157 -10.81 14.68 20.02
CA ARG A 157 -12.05 15.34 19.59
C ARG A 157 -12.02 15.67 18.09
N ALA A 158 -10.88 16.15 17.61
CA ALA A 158 -10.72 16.49 16.19
C ALA A 158 -10.85 15.27 15.26
N LEU A 159 -10.66 14.04 15.78
CA LEU A 159 -10.86 12.78 15.07
C LEU A 159 -12.31 12.25 15.12
N ASN A 160 -13.23 12.89 15.83
CA ASN A 160 -14.64 12.48 15.84
C ASN A 160 -15.20 12.47 14.39
N PRO A 161 -15.91 11.42 13.99
CA PRO A 161 -16.48 11.35 12.65
C PRO A 161 -17.41 12.54 12.36
N ILE A 162 -17.30 13.08 11.14
CA ILE A 162 -18.12 14.17 10.59
C ILE A 162 -17.86 15.53 11.27
N GLU A 163 -17.95 15.63 12.57
CA GLU A 163 -17.88 16.90 13.32
C GLU A 163 -16.44 17.34 13.64
N GLY A 164 -15.52 16.37 13.71
CA GLY A 164 -14.14 16.63 14.08
C GLY A 164 -13.39 17.48 13.06
N LYS A 165 -12.55 18.41 13.54
CA LYS A 165 -11.77 19.30 12.69
C LYS A 165 -10.85 18.53 11.71
N LEU A 166 -10.22 17.44 12.16
CA LEU A 166 -9.36 16.61 11.31
C LEU A 166 -10.17 15.91 10.21
N TRP A 167 -11.39 15.46 10.51
CA TRP A 167 -12.28 14.91 9.51
C TRP A 167 -12.61 15.94 8.42
N GLN A 168 -13.05 17.13 8.80
CA GLN A 168 -13.43 18.20 7.88
C GLN A 168 -12.25 18.68 7.01
N LEU A 169 -11.09 18.88 7.64
CA LEU A 169 -9.87 19.23 6.92
C LEU A 169 -9.48 18.14 5.91
N THR A 170 -9.62 16.86 6.27
CA THR A 170 -9.32 15.76 5.37
C THR A 170 -10.19 15.79 4.12
N VAL A 171 -11.49 16.03 4.23
CA VAL A 171 -12.38 16.19 3.07
C VAL A 171 -11.89 17.32 2.14
N LYS A 172 -11.47 18.46 2.71
CA LYS A 172 -10.95 19.61 1.94
C LYS A 172 -9.65 19.24 1.20
N TYR A 173 -8.66 18.72 1.93
CA TYR A 173 -7.33 18.45 1.36
C TYR A 173 -7.33 17.26 0.39
N GLN A 174 -8.20 16.27 0.59
CA GLN A 174 -8.44 15.22 -0.40
C GLN A 174 -9.00 15.77 -1.71
N ARG A 175 -9.90 16.74 -1.66
CA ARG A 175 -10.40 17.41 -2.87
C ARG A 175 -9.27 18.10 -3.62
N ILE A 176 -8.40 18.83 -2.91
CA ILE A 176 -7.24 19.52 -3.48
C ILE A 176 -6.31 18.52 -4.18
N ALA A 177 -6.02 17.38 -3.54
CA ALA A 177 -5.18 16.33 -4.12
C ALA A 177 -5.83 15.73 -5.39
N ARG A 178 -7.13 15.41 -5.35
CA ARG A 178 -7.88 14.93 -6.52
C ARG A 178 -7.86 15.92 -7.68
N GLU A 179 -8.12 17.19 -7.42
CA GLU A 179 -8.07 18.25 -8.43
C GLU A 179 -6.69 18.36 -9.09
N ALA A 180 -5.60 18.24 -8.31
CA ALA A 180 -4.24 18.24 -8.86
C ALA A 180 -3.98 17.02 -9.76
N GLY A 181 -4.37 15.83 -9.31
CA GLY A 181 -4.18 14.59 -10.08
C GLY A 181 -4.99 14.56 -11.38
N VAL A 182 -6.22 15.10 -11.37
CA VAL A 182 -7.11 15.14 -12.54
C VAL A 182 -6.55 16.02 -13.66
N LEU A 183 -5.76 17.05 -13.36
CA LEU A 183 -5.09 17.86 -14.39
C LEU A 183 -4.24 17.00 -15.35
N ILE A 184 -3.73 15.86 -14.84
CA ILE A 184 -2.86 14.97 -15.60
C ILE A 184 -3.60 13.68 -15.99
N TYR A 185 -4.25 13.01 -15.04
CA TYR A 185 -4.93 11.73 -15.30
C TYR A 185 -6.32 11.83 -15.90
N GLY A 186 -6.87 13.04 -16.06
CA GLY A 186 -8.18 13.29 -16.63
C GLY A 186 -9.34 12.96 -15.71
N ARG A 187 -9.18 12.01 -14.79
CA ARG A 187 -10.18 11.62 -13.80
C ARG A 187 -9.55 10.97 -12.56
N HIS A 188 -10.28 11.01 -11.46
CA HIS A 188 -9.99 10.30 -10.23
C HIS A 188 -11.07 9.21 -10.01
N SER A 189 -10.80 8.04 -9.48
CA SER A 189 -9.53 7.42 -9.09
C SER A 189 -8.94 6.52 -10.19
N HIS A 190 -9.61 6.46 -11.34
CA HIS A 190 -9.29 5.58 -12.45
C HIS A 190 -8.72 6.40 -13.61
N PRO A 191 -7.39 6.50 -13.77
CA PRO A 191 -6.74 7.28 -14.80
C PRO A 191 -7.28 6.93 -16.21
N SER A 192 -7.49 7.94 -17.04
CA SER A 192 -7.91 7.76 -18.43
C SER A 192 -6.83 8.08 -19.46
N THR A 193 -5.72 8.68 -19.03
CA THR A 193 -4.64 9.14 -19.92
C THR A 193 -3.42 8.23 -19.96
N ILE A 194 -3.34 7.19 -19.10
CA ILE A 194 -2.22 6.24 -19.13
C ILE A 194 -2.34 5.32 -20.33
N ILE A 195 -1.27 5.25 -21.11
CA ILE A 195 -1.13 4.38 -22.28
C ILE A 195 0.22 3.65 -22.24
N PRO A 196 0.40 2.51 -22.94
CA PRO A 196 1.73 1.91 -23.08
C PRO A 196 2.73 2.93 -23.63
N GLY A 197 3.93 2.93 -23.10
CA GLY A 197 4.98 3.86 -23.52
C GLY A 197 4.71 5.33 -23.22
N GLY A 198 3.72 5.67 -22.33
CA GLY A 198 3.55 7.06 -22.00
C GLY A 198 2.22 7.46 -21.35
N ILE A 199 1.88 8.71 -21.60
CA ILE A 199 0.65 9.34 -21.15
C ILE A 199 0.11 10.25 -22.27
N SER A 200 -1.21 10.22 -22.49
CA SER A 200 -1.89 10.99 -23.53
C SER A 200 -2.41 12.35 -23.08
N THR A 201 -1.90 12.87 -21.96
CA THR A 201 -2.29 14.18 -21.42
C THR A 201 -1.98 15.27 -22.43
N ASP A 202 -2.95 16.11 -22.72
CA ASP A 202 -2.77 17.28 -23.58
C ASP A 202 -1.88 18.34 -22.91
N LEU A 203 -0.81 18.72 -23.58
CA LEU A 203 0.14 19.74 -23.13
C LEU A 203 0.13 20.99 -24.01
N SER A 204 -0.92 21.21 -24.79
CA SER A 204 -1.09 22.45 -25.59
C SER A 204 -1.00 23.70 -24.72
N ASN A 205 -1.34 23.59 -23.42
CA ASN A 205 -1.19 24.63 -22.41
C ASN A 205 -0.47 24.09 -21.16
N ALA A 206 0.78 23.65 -21.35
CA ALA A 206 1.60 23.05 -20.29
C ALA A 206 1.82 24.00 -19.10
N GLU A 207 1.95 25.30 -19.33
CA GLU A 207 2.15 26.27 -18.25
C GLU A 207 0.93 26.33 -17.33
N TYR A 208 -0.28 26.35 -17.86
CA TYR A 208 -1.51 26.36 -17.08
C TYR A 208 -1.63 25.09 -16.20
N LEU A 209 -1.30 23.92 -16.77
CA LEU A 209 -1.29 22.66 -16.05
C LEU A 209 -0.29 22.72 -14.87
N LEU A 210 0.95 23.12 -15.14
CA LEU A 210 2.02 23.15 -14.13
C LEU A 210 1.75 24.18 -13.05
N VAL A 211 1.24 25.37 -13.38
CA VAL A 211 0.82 26.41 -12.42
C VAL A 211 -0.34 25.90 -11.56
N GLY A 212 -1.37 25.32 -12.20
CA GLY A 212 -2.53 24.76 -11.51
C GLY A 212 -2.16 23.62 -10.54
N TYR A 213 -1.21 22.79 -10.93
CA TYR A 213 -0.66 21.74 -10.07
C TYR A 213 0.13 22.33 -8.90
N THR A 214 1.03 23.29 -9.16
CA THR A 214 1.85 23.96 -8.15
C THR A 214 0.99 24.62 -7.06
N TYR A 215 -0.06 25.33 -7.46
CA TYR A 215 -1.00 25.99 -6.54
C TYR A 215 -1.60 25.01 -5.52
N ARG A 216 -1.88 23.78 -5.96
CA ARG A 216 -2.42 22.72 -5.10
C ARG A 216 -1.34 22.04 -4.25
N LEU A 217 -0.16 21.80 -4.82
CA LEU A 217 0.95 21.19 -4.11
C LEU A 217 1.44 22.04 -2.94
N VAL A 218 1.49 23.36 -3.10
CA VAL A 218 1.84 24.31 -2.02
C VAL A 218 0.92 24.12 -0.81
N LYS A 219 -0.39 23.97 -1.01
CA LYS A 219 -1.35 23.71 0.08
C LYS A 219 -1.16 22.34 0.73
N LEU A 220 -0.92 21.31 -0.08
CA LEU A 220 -0.64 19.97 0.42
C LEU A 220 0.69 19.89 1.17
N THR A 221 1.64 20.78 0.88
CA THR A 221 2.89 20.91 1.64
C THR A 221 2.63 21.34 3.09
N ALA A 222 1.79 22.35 3.31
CA ALA A 222 1.37 22.74 4.65
C ALA A 222 0.61 21.63 5.38
N TRP A 223 -0.30 20.95 4.66
CA TRP A 223 -1.08 19.84 5.18
C TRP A 223 -0.20 18.67 5.66
N ALA A 224 0.85 18.32 4.92
CA ALA A 224 1.77 17.23 5.29
C ALA A 224 2.50 17.53 6.61
N LYS A 225 2.98 18.76 6.80
CA LYS A 225 3.64 19.22 8.04
C LYS A 225 2.68 19.14 9.23
N PHE A 226 1.48 19.69 9.07
CA PHE A 226 0.42 19.66 10.07
C PHE A 226 0.06 18.24 10.48
N LEU A 227 -0.22 17.39 9.49
CA LEU A 227 -0.67 16.02 9.70
C LEU A 227 0.37 15.17 10.45
N TYR A 228 1.65 15.32 10.09
CA TYR A 228 2.71 14.58 10.76
C TYR A 228 2.85 14.96 12.23
N ALA A 229 2.83 16.25 12.55
CA ALA A 229 2.91 16.73 13.93
C ALA A 229 1.74 16.23 14.79
N VAL A 230 0.52 16.22 14.25
CA VAL A 230 -0.67 15.68 14.95
C VAL A 230 -0.49 14.21 15.31
N TRP A 231 -0.05 13.39 14.33
CA TRP A 231 0.09 11.95 14.54
C TRP A 231 1.32 11.59 15.36
N GLN A 232 2.38 12.41 15.35
CA GLN A 232 3.50 12.25 16.28
C GLN A 232 3.03 12.35 17.73
N ASP A 233 2.23 13.36 18.07
CA ASP A 233 1.75 13.57 19.44
C ASP A 233 0.80 12.48 19.90
N LEU A 234 -0.11 12.04 19.02
CA LEU A 234 -1.04 10.98 19.36
C LEU A 234 -0.34 9.63 19.55
N VAL A 235 0.62 9.28 18.66
CA VAL A 235 1.44 8.07 18.78
C VAL A 235 2.31 8.11 20.04
N TRP A 236 3.01 9.23 20.27
CA TRP A 236 3.80 9.44 21.48
C TRP A 236 2.98 9.23 22.75
N PHE A 237 1.77 9.80 22.82
CA PHE A 237 0.89 9.63 23.98
C PHE A 237 0.58 8.15 24.25
N TYR A 238 0.17 7.40 23.24
CA TYR A 238 -0.14 5.99 23.41
C TYR A 238 1.08 5.14 23.75
N GLU A 239 2.27 5.47 23.24
CA GLU A 239 3.50 4.72 23.51
C GLU A 239 4.10 5.02 24.90
N GLU A 240 4.06 6.28 25.34
CA GLU A 240 4.73 6.71 26.57
C GLU A 240 3.80 6.75 27.79
N HIS A 241 2.50 6.97 27.60
CA HIS A 241 1.54 7.10 28.71
C HIS A 241 0.61 5.88 28.86
N GLU A 242 0.31 5.17 27.76
CA GLU A 242 -0.72 4.11 27.77
C GLU A 242 -0.16 2.69 27.63
N ASN A 243 1.15 2.51 27.65
CA ASN A 243 1.81 1.20 27.46
C ASN A 243 1.40 0.47 26.16
N TYR A 244 1.09 1.22 25.12
CA TYR A 244 0.57 0.68 23.85
C TYR A 244 1.68 0.34 22.84
N ARG A 245 2.95 0.50 23.22
CA ARG A 245 4.12 0.41 22.34
C ARG A 245 4.21 -0.90 21.57
N ASP A 246 3.94 -2.03 22.20
CA ASP A 246 4.09 -3.36 21.60
C ASP A 246 2.81 -3.92 20.96
N GLN A 247 1.70 -3.20 21.02
CA GLN A 247 0.43 -3.65 20.50
C GLN A 247 0.49 -3.88 18.97
N GLY A 248 0.01 -5.04 18.56
CA GLY A 248 -0.03 -5.39 17.14
C GLY A 248 1.33 -5.57 16.49
N THR A 249 2.33 -6.01 17.23
CA THR A 249 3.64 -6.38 16.68
C THR A 249 3.48 -7.50 15.65
N THR A 250 4.11 -7.36 14.46
CA THR A 250 4.18 -8.45 13.48
C THR A 250 5.37 -9.36 13.77
N TYR A 251 6.53 -9.03 13.24
CA TYR A 251 7.75 -9.83 13.36
C TYR A 251 8.78 -9.07 14.18
N ARG A 252 9.36 -9.70 15.21
CA ARG A 252 10.44 -9.10 16.03
C ARG A 252 11.72 -8.83 15.22
N ARG A 253 11.86 -9.49 14.08
CA ARG A 253 12.85 -9.20 13.03
C ARG A 253 12.09 -8.93 11.75
N HIS A 254 12.42 -7.84 11.06
CA HIS A 254 11.70 -7.43 9.86
C HIS A 254 11.67 -8.53 8.80
N ASN A 255 10.48 -8.88 8.34
CA ASN A 255 10.20 -9.53 7.07
C ASN A 255 9.34 -8.55 6.28
N MET A 256 9.95 -7.81 5.38
CA MET A 256 9.32 -6.70 4.67
C MET A 256 9.73 -6.67 3.22
N VAL A 257 8.81 -6.27 2.34
CA VAL A 257 9.11 -6.05 0.92
C VAL A 257 8.60 -4.69 0.48
N SER A 258 9.46 -3.95 -0.21
CA SER A 258 9.13 -2.71 -0.92
C SER A 258 9.51 -2.87 -2.39
N SER A 259 8.63 -2.48 -3.29
CA SER A 259 8.92 -2.39 -4.72
C SER A 259 9.59 -1.08 -5.11
N GLY A 260 9.57 -0.10 -4.21
CA GLY A 260 9.94 1.27 -4.52
C GLY A 260 8.89 1.99 -5.37
N ILE A 261 8.96 3.33 -5.38
CA ILE A 261 8.00 4.18 -6.11
C ILE A 261 8.64 5.49 -6.55
N PHE A 262 8.02 6.13 -7.52
CA PHE A 262 8.43 7.35 -8.20
C PHE A 262 9.74 7.16 -8.96
N ASP A 263 9.60 6.67 -10.18
CA ASP A 263 10.71 6.42 -11.09
C ASP A 263 11.47 7.71 -11.41
N ASP A 264 12.78 7.59 -11.54
CA ASP A 264 13.57 8.69 -12.09
C ASP A 264 13.21 8.88 -13.57
N PRO A 265 12.79 10.11 -14.00
CA PRO A 265 12.32 10.35 -15.36
C PRO A 265 13.32 9.95 -16.44
N LYS A 266 14.60 10.20 -16.20
CA LYS A 266 15.66 9.92 -17.17
C LYS A 266 16.03 8.43 -17.22
N GLU A 267 16.18 7.81 -16.06
CA GLU A 267 16.60 6.41 -15.96
C GLU A 267 15.49 5.46 -16.43
N TYR A 268 14.22 5.75 -16.12
CA TYR A 268 13.11 4.92 -16.60
C TYR A 268 12.89 5.09 -18.11
N SER A 269 12.97 6.30 -18.63
CA SER A 269 12.89 6.57 -20.07
C SER A 269 13.98 5.88 -20.88
N ALA A 270 15.14 5.63 -20.27
CA ALA A 270 16.26 4.93 -20.90
C ALA A 270 16.06 3.40 -21.02
N LEU A 271 14.97 2.86 -20.49
CA LEU A 271 14.62 1.43 -20.62
C LEU A 271 13.99 1.09 -21.99
N ASP A 272 13.69 2.08 -22.80
CA ASP A 272 13.11 1.91 -24.15
C ASP A 272 13.99 1.03 -25.03
N GLY A 273 13.37 0.01 -25.70
CA GLY A 273 14.12 -0.93 -26.54
C GLY A 273 13.36 -2.24 -26.75
N SER A 274 13.98 -3.39 -26.51
CA SER A 274 13.31 -4.69 -26.52
C SER A 274 12.79 -5.07 -25.13
N PRO A 275 11.82 -5.99 -25.02
CA PRO A 275 11.38 -6.53 -23.73
C PRO A 275 12.55 -7.11 -22.89
N GLU A 276 13.52 -7.77 -23.54
CA GLU A 276 14.70 -8.32 -22.89
C GLU A 276 15.63 -7.23 -22.35
N ASP A 277 15.88 -6.19 -23.15
CA ASP A 277 16.72 -5.04 -22.74
C ASP A 277 16.05 -4.27 -21.60
N PHE A 278 14.71 -4.11 -21.65
CA PHE A 278 13.95 -3.49 -20.57
C PHE A 278 14.13 -4.27 -19.26
N TYR A 279 13.91 -5.59 -19.28
CA TYR A 279 14.10 -6.43 -18.09
C TYR A 279 15.55 -6.43 -17.61
N LYS A 280 16.52 -6.50 -18.52
CA LYS A 280 17.94 -6.47 -18.20
C LYS A 280 18.34 -5.22 -17.43
N ASN A 281 17.80 -4.06 -17.80
CA ASN A 281 18.19 -2.76 -17.24
C ASN A 281 17.29 -2.26 -16.10
N ILE A 282 16.17 -2.94 -15.76
CA ILE A 282 15.19 -2.44 -14.78
C ILE A 282 15.79 -2.20 -13.39
N ASP A 283 16.74 -3.02 -12.95
CA ASP A 283 17.41 -2.83 -11.65
C ASP A 283 18.11 -1.48 -11.54
N LYS A 284 18.72 -1.00 -12.65
CA LYS A 284 19.39 0.30 -12.68
C LYS A 284 18.40 1.44 -12.51
N ALA A 285 17.27 1.39 -13.22
CA ALA A 285 16.22 2.39 -13.09
C ALA A 285 15.54 2.34 -11.72
N ALA A 286 15.21 1.15 -11.22
CA ALA A 286 14.57 0.96 -9.93
C ALA A 286 15.43 1.43 -8.75
N ALA A 287 16.77 1.29 -8.83
CA ALA A 287 17.69 1.81 -7.82
C ALA A 287 17.65 3.34 -7.70
N LYS A 288 17.17 4.05 -8.74
CA LYS A 288 17.04 5.51 -8.78
C LYS A 288 15.66 6.01 -8.35
N ARG A 289 14.71 5.12 -8.08
CA ARG A 289 13.41 5.50 -7.51
C ARG A 289 13.58 6.37 -6.26
N VAL A 290 12.66 7.29 -6.05
CA VAL A 290 12.66 8.18 -4.88
C VAL A 290 12.56 7.36 -3.59
N VAL A 291 11.59 6.46 -3.52
CA VAL A 291 11.48 5.42 -2.49
C VAL A 291 12.10 4.13 -3.03
N LYS A 292 12.96 3.49 -2.25
CA LYS A 292 13.82 2.39 -2.72
C LYS A 292 13.12 1.04 -2.72
N PRO A 293 13.39 0.17 -3.72
CA PRO A 293 13.04 -1.24 -3.66
C PRO A 293 13.96 -2.01 -2.71
N GLY A 294 13.45 -3.13 -2.16
CA GLY A 294 14.26 -4.05 -1.37
C GLY A 294 13.41 -5.01 -0.55
N ALA A 295 14.08 -6.01 0.02
CA ALA A 295 13.45 -6.98 0.90
C ALA A 295 14.28 -7.25 2.14
N PHE A 296 13.63 -7.24 3.29
CA PHE A 296 14.15 -7.75 4.55
C PHE A 296 13.67 -9.18 4.78
N VAL A 297 14.59 -10.06 5.17
CA VAL A 297 14.30 -11.42 5.64
C VAL A 297 14.99 -11.61 6.99
N ASN A 298 14.23 -11.97 8.00
CA ASN A 298 14.72 -12.17 9.36
C ASN A 298 15.58 -11.01 9.91
N GLY A 299 15.24 -9.78 9.56
CA GLY A 299 15.89 -8.56 10.02
C GLY A 299 17.08 -8.09 9.17
N GLU A 300 17.43 -8.80 8.11
CA GLU A 300 18.51 -8.43 7.20
C GLU A 300 17.97 -7.94 5.87
N LEU A 301 18.52 -6.84 5.34
CA LEU A 301 18.22 -6.33 4.00
C LEU A 301 18.93 -7.21 2.96
N VAL A 302 18.26 -8.28 2.52
CA VAL A 302 18.86 -9.32 1.70
C VAL A 302 18.99 -8.92 0.22
N THR A 303 18.12 -8.04 -0.27
CA THR A 303 18.20 -7.53 -1.65
C THR A 303 17.69 -6.09 -1.78
N LYS A 304 18.24 -5.39 -2.78
CA LYS A 304 17.83 -4.06 -3.25
C LYS A 304 17.42 -4.11 -4.72
N ARG A 305 17.36 -5.31 -5.32
CA ARG A 305 17.19 -5.52 -6.76
C ARG A 305 15.76 -5.94 -7.08
N TYR A 306 15.16 -5.20 -8.02
CA TYR A 306 13.82 -5.46 -8.53
C TYR A 306 13.66 -6.89 -9.09
N LYS A 307 14.66 -7.36 -9.87
CA LYS A 307 14.64 -8.70 -10.46
C LYS A 307 14.69 -9.82 -9.42
N GLU A 308 15.50 -9.65 -8.36
CA GLU A 308 15.55 -10.62 -7.27
C GLU A 308 14.24 -10.66 -6.48
N ILE A 309 13.59 -9.50 -6.27
CA ILE A 309 12.25 -9.48 -5.68
C ILE A 309 11.26 -10.22 -6.57
N ASN A 310 11.33 -10.02 -7.91
CA ASN A 310 10.45 -10.70 -8.85
C ASN A 310 10.52 -12.22 -8.73
N VAL A 311 11.73 -12.80 -8.83
CA VAL A 311 11.92 -14.25 -8.79
C VAL A 311 11.71 -14.89 -7.42
N SER A 312 11.54 -14.08 -6.36
CA SER A 312 11.36 -14.55 -4.98
C SER A 312 9.89 -14.62 -4.53
N ILE A 313 8.94 -14.12 -5.32
CA ILE A 313 7.53 -14.14 -4.92
C ILE A 313 6.89 -15.47 -5.27
N MET A 314 6.43 -16.20 -4.24
CA MET A 314 5.69 -17.44 -4.36
C MET A 314 4.23 -17.22 -3.99
N GLU A 315 3.32 -17.69 -4.84
CA GLU A 315 1.89 -17.80 -4.56
C GLU A 315 1.43 -19.23 -4.75
N TYR A 316 0.77 -19.81 -3.76
CA TYR A 316 0.24 -21.16 -3.81
C TYR A 316 -1.11 -21.27 -3.08
N VAL A 317 -1.75 -22.41 -3.16
CA VAL A 317 -3.13 -22.57 -2.69
C VAL A 317 -3.21 -22.50 -1.16
N GLY A 318 -2.44 -23.31 -0.44
CA GLY A 318 -2.50 -23.35 1.03
C GLY A 318 -3.94 -23.50 1.55
N ALA A 319 -4.31 -22.62 2.48
CA ALA A 319 -5.66 -22.56 3.05
C ALA A 319 -6.65 -21.68 2.25
N SER A 320 -6.40 -21.49 0.94
CA SER A 320 -7.19 -20.63 0.06
C SER A 320 -8.20 -21.43 -0.77
N PHE A 321 -9.32 -20.78 -1.15
CA PHE A 321 -10.39 -21.38 -1.96
C PHE A 321 -10.06 -21.44 -3.45
N TYR A 322 -8.90 -22.03 -3.78
CA TYR A 322 -8.46 -22.28 -5.15
C TYR A 322 -8.17 -23.77 -5.36
N GLU A 323 -8.20 -24.20 -6.62
CA GLU A 323 -7.64 -25.46 -7.06
C GLU A 323 -6.14 -25.32 -7.22
N ASP A 324 -5.39 -26.37 -6.85
CA ASP A 324 -3.96 -26.42 -7.11
C ASP A 324 -3.71 -26.56 -8.61
N TRP A 325 -2.89 -25.70 -9.16
CA TRP A 325 -2.53 -25.68 -10.58
C TRP A 325 -1.18 -26.34 -10.87
N ALA A 326 -0.36 -26.57 -9.84
CA ALA A 326 0.93 -27.24 -10.02
C ALA A 326 0.76 -28.66 -10.59
N GLY A 327 1.55 -28.98 -11.60
CA GLY A 327 1.49 -30.27 -12.30
C GLY A 327 0.30 -30.44 -13.25
N LYS A 328 -0.66 -29.48 -13.30
CA LYS A 328 -1.79 -29.51 -14.23
C LYS A 328 -1.52 -28.83 -15.56
N PHE A 329 -0.68 -27.81 -15.52
CA PHE A 329 -0.35 -26.98 -16.68
C PHE A 329 1.16 -26.87 -16.81
N PRO A 330 1.71 -26.93 -18.04
CA PRO A 330 3.11 -26.60 -18.26
C PRO A 330 3.38 -25.15 -17.83
N PRO A 331 4.50 -24.88 -17.16
CA PRO A 331 4.86 -23.52 -16.80
C PRO A 331 5.11 -22.66 -18.05
N TYR A 332 4.72 -21.38 -18.00
CA TYR A 332 5.04 -20.42 -19.06
C TYR A 332 6.52 -20.06 -19.06
N ALA A 333 7.15 -20.05 -17.88
CA ALA A 333 8.57 -19.76 -17.68
C ALA A 333 9.19 -20.64 -16.57
N GLU A 334 10.35 -21.21 -16.83
CA GLU A 334 11.20 -21.90 -15.84
C GLU A 334 12.18 -20.91 -15.16
N SER A 335 12.53 -19.87 -15.88
CA SER A 335 13.45 -18.81 -15.45
C SER A 335 12.93 -17.45 -15.90
N ASP A 336 13.54 -16.39 -15.36
CA ASP A 336 13.33 -15.05 -15.85
C ASP A 336 14.04 -14.83 -17.22
N PRO A 337 13.84 -13.69 -17.91
CA PRO A 337 14.50 -13.41 -19.21
C PRO A 337 16.03 -13.40 -19.18
N GLU A 338 16.66 -13.35 -18.00
CA GLU A 338 18.12 -13.45 -17.86
C GLU A 338 18.60 -14.86 -17.45
N GLY A 339 17.71 -15.83 -17.36
CA GLY A 339 18.02 -17.20 -16.99
C GLY A 339 18.10 -17.45 -15.47
N ASN A 340 17.72 -16.48 -14.62
CA ASN A 340 17.63 -16.70 -13.19
C ASN A 340 16.44 -17.61 -12.87
N LYS A 341 16.70 -18.67 -12.14
CA LYS A 341 15.68 -19.66 -11.79
C LYS A 341 14.60 -19.04 -10.90
N LEU A 342 13.33 -19.26 -11.25
CA LEU A 342 12.22 -18.81 -10.45
C LEU A 342 12.17 -19.56 -9.11
N LEU A 343 11.81 -18.85 -8.05
CA LEU A 343 11.69 -19.34 -6.67
C LEU A 343 12.98 -20.01 -6.15
N TRP A 344 14.14 -19.56 -6.67
CA TRP A 344 15.47 -19.99 -6.24
C TRP A 344 15.66 -21.51 -6.14
N GLY A 345 14.96 -22.25 -6.96
CA GLY A 345 15.27 -23.64 -7.28
C GLY A 345 14.83 -24.73 -6.32
N LYS A 346 14.21 -24.42 -5.20
CA LYS A 346 13.68 -25.42 -4.26
C LYS A 346 12.16 -25.54 -4.29
N GLN A 347 11.47 -24.53 -4.79
CA GLN A 347 10.03 -24.50 -4.92
C GLN A 347 9.64 -24.77 -6.37
N ASP A 348 8.43 -25.29 -6.58
CA ASP A 348 7.91 -25.54 -7.92
C ASP A 348 7.73 -24.21 -8.66
N PRO A 349 8.34 -24.00 -9.85
CA PRO A 349 8.17 -22.79 -10.66
C PRO A 349 6.71 -22.48 -11.00
N ALA A 350 5.83 -23.47 -10.98
CA ALA A 350 4.40 -23.30 -11.15
C ALA A 350 3.79 -22.32 -10.15
N TYR A 351 4.39 -22.16 -8.97
CA TYR A 351 3.94 -21.23 -7.93
C TYR A 351 4.49 -19.80 -8.09
N HIS A 352 5.30 -19.53 -9.10
CA HIS A 352 5.64 -18.15 -9.46
C HIS A 352 4.45 -17.48 -10.20
N PRO A 353 4.17 -16.18 -9.98
CA PRO A 353 3.00 -15.52 -10.59
C PRO A 353 2.93 -15.57 -12.13
N TRP A 354 4.06 -15.60 -12.85
CA TRP A 354 4.01 -15.82 -14.32
C TRP A 354 3.38 -17.17 -14.71
N ASN A 355 3.49 -18.18 -13.85
CA ASN A 355 3.02 -19.56 -14.10
C ASN A 355 1.71 -19.89 -13.39
N LYS A 356 1.33 -19.10 -12.39
CA LYS A 356 0.10 -19.32 -11.62
C LYS A 356 -1.12 -19.28 -12.53
N VAL A 357 -1.97 -20.30 -12.42
CA VAL A 357 -3.26 -20.36 -13.12
C VAL A 357 -4.37 -20.27 -12.08
N THR A 358 -5.07 -19.14 -12.05
CA THR A 358 -6.15 -18.90 -11.09
C THR A 358 -7.39 -19.72 -11.43
N ILE A 359 -7.70 -20.70 -10.58
CA ILE A 359 -8.88 -21.57 -10.69
C ILE A 359 -9.62 -21.50 -9.34
N PRO A 360 -10.74 -20.74 -9.25
CA PRO A 360 -11.50 -20.65 -8.02
C PRO A 360 -12.17 -22.00 -7.70
N LYS A 361 -12.11 -22.38 -6.42
CA LYS A 361 -12.76 -23.59 -5.89
C LYS A 361 -13.52 -23.23 -4.61
N PRO A 362 -14.76 -22.75 -4.75
CA PRO A 362 -15.59 -22.44 -3.60
C PRO A 362 -15.89 -23.70 -2.76
N GLY A 363 -16.05 -23.48 -1.46
CA GLY A 363 -16.39 -24.55 -0.52
C GLY A 363 -16.79 -23.97 0.83
N ALA A 364 -17.24 -24.84 1.73
CA ALA A 364 -17.50 -24.47 3.11
C ALA A 364 -16.17 -24.08 3.79
N ARG A 365 -16.24 -23.08 4.69
CA ARG A 365 -15.08 -22.63 5.46
C ARG A 365 -14.72 -23.68 6.51
N ASP A 366 -13.45 -24.09 6.49
CA ASP A 366 -12.85 -24.95 7.50
C ASP A 366 -11.68 -24.20 8.16
N TRP A 367 -11.75 -23.97 9.46
CA TRP A 367 -10.77 -23.21 10.21
C TRP A 367 -9.41 -23.91 10.34
N ASN A 368 -9.36 -25.22 10.12
CA ASN A 368 -8.13 -26.02 10.08
C ASN A 368 -7.69 -26.33 8.65
N GLY A 369 -8.51 -25.99 7.66
CA GLY A 369 -8.29 -26.21 6.25
C GLY A 369 -8.40 -24.92 5.45
N LYS A 370 -9.37 -24.84 4.54
CA LYS A 370 -9.61 -23.68 3.67
C LYS A 370 -10.55 -22.67 4.33
N TYR A 371 -10.07 -21.45 4.56
CA TYR A 371 -10.85 -20.39 5.18
C TYR A 371 -10.77 -19.02 4.50
N ASN A 372 -9.86 -18.84 3.54
CA ASN A 372 -9.51 -17.53 2.97
C ASN A 372 -9.67 -17.53 1.44
N TRP A 373 -10.09 -16.41 0.88
CA TRP A 373 -10.07 -16.19 -0.56
C TRP A 373 -8.77 -15.55 -1.08
N ALA A 374 -7.91 -15.02 -0.23
CA ALA A 374 -6.58 -14.60 -0.63
C ALA A 374 -5.66 -15.80 -0.85
N ALA A 375 -4.82 -15.77 -1.88
CA ALA A 375 -3.79 -16.77 -2.08
C ALA A 375 -2.77 -16.77 -0.93
N THR A 376 -2.09 -17.88 -0.72
CA THR A 376 -0.98 -17.95 0.22
C THR A 376 0.28 -17.41 -0.45
N VAL A 377 0.78 -16.29 0.06
CA VAL A 377 1.93 -15.57 -0.51
C VAL A 377 3.12 -15.63 0.43
N ARG A 378 4.30 -15.94 -0.12
CA ARG A 378 5.56 -16.02 0.64
C ARG A 378 6.71 -15.41 -0.16
N PHE A 379 7.73 -14.97 0.55
CA PHE A 379 9.01 -14.58 -0.04
C PHE A 379 10.00 -15.75 0.12
N VAL A 380 10.59 -16.17 -0.98
CA VAL A 380 11.56 -17.29 -1.04
C VAL A 380 12.94 -16.71 -1.29
N TRP A 381 13.89 -16.91 -0.38
CA TRP A 381 15.24 -16.43 -0.57
C TRP A 381 16.22 -17.49 -1.06
N LYS A 382 17.38 -17.05 -1.55
CA LYS A 382 18.41 -17.90 -2.21
C LYS A 382 18.89 -19.09 -1.39
N ASP A 383 18.97 -18.94 -0.07
CA ASP A 383 19.35 -20.00 0.87
C ASP A 383 18.23 -21.02 1.14
N GLY A 384 17.06 -20.80 0.57
CA GLY A 384 15.88 -21.62 0.76
C GLY A 384 14.98 -21.17 1.92
N THR A 385 15.29 -20.05 2.57
CA THR A 385 14.42 -19.43 3.56
C THR A 385 13.11 -18.99 2.92
N VAL A 386 11.98 -19.36 3.53
CA VAL A 386 10.64 -18.96 3.11
C VAL A 386 9.96 -18.25 4.26
N VAL A 387 9.50 -17.03 4.02
CA VAL A 387 8.88 -16.21 5.07
C VAL A 387 7.59 -15.53 4.59
N PRO A 388 6.59 -15.38 5.48
CA PRO A 388 5.57 -14.36 5.30
C PRO A 388 6.22 -12.98 5.47
N PHE A 389 5.67 -11.97 4.82
CA PHE A 389 6.26 -10.62 4.82
C PHE A 389 5.20 -9.54 4.87
N GLU A 390 5.56 -8.44 5.51
CA GLU A 390 4.75 -7.22 5.63
C GLU A 390 5.05 -6.27 4.47
N VAL A 391 4.01 -5.59 3.98
CA VAL A 391 4.10 -4.49 3.03
C VAL A 391 3.30 -3.30 3.54
N GLY A 392 3.64 -2.09 3.10
CA GLY A 392 2.97 -0.86 3.52
C GLY A 392 3.92 0.30 3.70
N PRO A 393 3.45 1.44 4.18
CA PRO A 393 4.30 2.61 4.45
C PRO A 393 5.50 2.27 5.32
N ILE A 394 5.31 1.53 6.41
CA ILE A 394 6.42 1.16 7.30
C ILE A 394 7.47 0.31 6.58
N ALA A 395 7.06 -0.62 5.72
CA ALA A 395 7.98 -1.46 4.96
C ALA A 395 8.80 -0.62 3.96
N ARG A 396 8.13 0.23 3.16
CA ARG A 396 8.83 1.06 2.17
C ARG A 396 9.75 2.09 2.80
N LEU A 397 9.36 2.71 3.90
CA LEU A 397 10.20 3.66 4.63
C LEU A 397 11.38 2.96 5.29
N THR A 398 11.18 1.81 5.94
CA THR A 398 12.27 1.01 6.52
C THR A 398 13.27 0.59 5.45
N VAL A 399 12.82 0.02 4.33
CA VAL A 399 13.68 -0.37 3.22
C VAL A 399 14.47 0.82 2.66
N THR A 400 13.83 1.99 2.55
CA THR A 400 14.48 3.22 2.08
C THR A 400 15.47 3.76 3.09
N ALA A 401 15.14 3.73 4.39
CA ALA A 401 15.98 4.25 5.47
C ALA A 401 17.32 3.50 5.62
N TYR A 402 17.36 2.23 5.20
CA TYR A 402 18.59 1.43 5.19
C TYR A 402 19.33 1.44 3.84
N GLN A 403 19.01 2.40 2.96
CA GLN A 403 19.67 2.61 1.68
C GLN A 403 19.97 4.10 1.47
N PRO A 404 21.09 4.46 0.81
CA PRO A 404 21.31 5.84 0.39
C PRO A 404 20.15 6.32 -0.50
N SER A 405 19.58 7.47 -0.16
CA SER A 405 18.45 8.08 -0.85
C SER A 405 18.49 9.60 -0.73
N ASP A 406 17.56 10.30 -1.38
CA ASP A 406 17.41 11.75 -1.22
C ASP A 406 17.05 12.16 0.22
N PHE A 407 16.68 11.20 1.06
CA PHE A 407 16.21 11.42 2.42
C PHE A 407 17.18 10.98 3.51
N GLY A 408 18.32 10.39 3.16
CA GLY A 408 19.29 9.97 4.15
C GLY A 408 20.39 9.05 3.62
N PRO A 409 21.44 8.84 4.43
CA PRO A 409 22.62 8.08 4.02
C PRO A 409 22.46 6.55 4.09
N GLY A 410 21.33 6.03 4.58
CA GLY A 410 21.10 4.59 4.74
C GLY A 410 21.39 4.05 6.14
N ASN A 411 21.27 4.88 7.16
CA ASN A 411 21.54 4.55 8.56
C ASN A 411 20.30 4.33 9.42
N GLY A 412 19.15 4.07 8.80
CA GLY A 412 17.88 3.86 9.49
C GLY A 412 17.09 5.15 9.80
N VAL A 413 17.54 6.32 9.33
CA VAL A 413 16.88 7.60 9.55
C VAL A 413 16.57 8.27 8.21
N LEU A 414 15.34 8.76 8.06
CA LEU A 414 14.90 9.57 6.94
C LEU A 414 14.62 11.01 7.41
N ARG A 415 15.07 11.99 6.62
CA ARG A 415 14.81 13.42 6.81
C ARG A 415 14.24 14.01 5.53
N VAL A 416 13.15 14.75 5.66
CA VAL A 416 12.48 15.43 4.56
C VAL A 416 12.36 16.90 4.90
N THR A 417 13.03 17.76 4.14
CA THR A 417 12.83 19.20 4.24
C THR A 417 11.75 19.63 3.27
N LEU A 418 10.60 20.04 3.80
CA LEU A 418 9.50 20.59 3.03
C LEU A 418 9.62 22.11 2.92
N PRO A 419 9.50 22.68 1.71
CA PRO A 419 9.71 24.10 1.47
C PRO A 419 8.63 24.95 2.15
N ARG A 420 8.86 26.28 2.16
CA ARG A 420 7.83 27.24 2.53
C ARG A 420 6.56 27.02 1.72
N SER A 421 5.41 27.07 2.36
CA SER A 421 4.09 26.79 1.79
C SER A 421 3.16 28.01 1.95
N GLY A 422 1.93 27.93 1.48
CA GLY A 422 0.95 29.01 1.57
C GLY A 422 -0.44 28.59 1.13
N GLY A 423 -1.42 29.51 1.22
CA GLY A 423 -2.80 29.24 0.81
C GLY A 423 -3.52 28.18 1.65
N ALA A 424 -3.13 28.05 2.92
CA ALA A 424 -3.67 27.10 3.89
C ALA A 424 -4.09 27.85 5.18
N GLU A 425 -4.96 28.84 5.02
CA GLU A 425 -5.38 29.77 6.08
C GLU A 425 -6.17 29.09 7.20
N ASP A 426 -6.66 27.89 6.98
CA ASP A 426 -7.35 27.03 7.96
C ASP A 426 -6.39 26.20 8.83
N LEU A 427 -5.09 26.25 8.53
CA LEU A 427 -4.02 25.62 9.31
C LEU A 427 -3.23 26.66 10.10
N PRO A 428 -2.56 26.27 11.20
CA PRO A 428 -1.72 27.18 11.97
C PRO A 428 -0.57 27.78 11.14
N PRO A 429 -0.16 29.04 11.41
CA PRO A 429 0.91 29.70 10.66
C PRO A 429 2.25 28.96 10.67
N ALA A 430 2.56 28.20 11.71
CA ALA A 430 3.82 27.47 11.86
C ALA A 430 4.08 26.50 10.68
N VAL A 431 3.04 25.91 10.07
CA VAL A 431 3.20 24.99 8.95
C VAL A 431 3.49 25.69 7.62
N VAL A 432 3.44 27.02 7.58
CA VAL A 432 3.79 27.82 6.38
C VAL A 432 5.30 27.86 6.16
N GLU A 433 6.08 27.90 7.22
CA GLU A 433 7.54 27.99 7.14
C GLU A 433 8.18 26.70 6.64
N GLU A 434 9.43 26.80 6.15
CA GLU A 434 10.22 25.61 5.82
C GLU A 434 10.39 24.73 7.06
N MET A 435 10.24 23.41 6.89
CA MET A 435 10.30 22.47 8.01
C MET A 435 10.97 21.18 7.61
N THR A 436 11.93 20.72 8.42
CA THR A 436 12.51 19.39 8.30
C THR A 436 11.79 18.43 9.22
N LEU A 437 11.25 17.38 8.65
CA LEU A 437 10.60 16.27 9.35
C LEU A 437 11.56 15.08 9.39
N GLU A 438 11.59 14.38 10.51
CA GLU A 438 12.44 13.21 10.71
C GLU A 438 11.59 11.98 11.07
N TRP A 439 11.96 10.82 10.53
CA TRP A 439 11.43 9.51 10.89
C TRP A 439 12.56 8.52 11.06
N LYS A 440 12.51 7.75 12.12
CA LYS A 440 13.47 6.70 12.43
C LYS A 440 12.82 5.34 12.27
N ALA A 441 13.47 4.44 11.52
CA ALA A 441 13.00 3.07 11.36
C ALA A 441 12.92 2.36 12.73
N PRO A 442 11.75 1.86 13.11
CA PRO A 442 11.62 1.14 14.38
C PRO A 442 12.29 -0.24 14.30
N PRO A 443 12.68 -0.83 15.43
CA PRO A 443 13.32 -2.14 15.45
C PRO A 443 12.37 -3.28 15.02
N TYR A 444 11.08 -3.06 15.11
CA TYR A 444 10.01 -3.95 14.65
C TYR A 444 8.72 -3.16 14.40
N SER A 445 7.80 -3.75 13.65
CA SER A 445 6.55 -3.12 13.24
C SER A 445 5.45 -3.33 14.28
N THR A 446 4.78 -2.25 14.69
CA THR A 446 3.65 -2.25 15.63
C THR A 446 2.47 -1.48 15.05
N THR A 447 1.30 -1.55 15.68
CA THR A 447 0.11 -0.78 15.27
C THR A 447 0.42 0.71 15.13
N LEU A 448 1.02 1.31 16.15
CA LEU A 448 1.28 2.76 16.17
C LEU A 448 2.41 3.16 15.22
N GLN A 449 3.45 2.35 15.10
CA GLN A 449 4.55 2.62 14.16
C GLN A 449 4.10 2.55 12.70
N ARG A 450 3.12 1.69 12.34
CA ARG A 450 2.49 1.71 11.00
C ARG A 450 1.74 2.99 10.74
N VAL A 451 1.00 3.49 11.75
CA VAL A 451 0.27 4.75 11.66
C VAL A 451 1.23 5.93 11.51
N LEU A 452 2.29 6.00 12.33
CA LEU A 452 3.30 7.06 12.25
C LEU A 452 4.04 7.04 10.91
N ALA A 453 4.44 5.86 10.44
CA ALA A 453 5.06 5.70 9.12
C ALA A 453 4.16 6.22 7.99
N ARG A 454 2.84 5.98 8.08
CA ARG A 454 1.87 6.51 7.12
C ARG A 454 1.80 8.04 7.15
N ALA A 455 1.80 8.64 8.33
CA ALA A 455 1.80 10.09 8.47
C ALA A 455 3.08 10.72 7.89
N PHE A 456 4.25 10.12 8.12
CA PHE A 456 5.51 10.57 7.53
C PHE A 456 5.56 10.34 6.01
N ASN A 457 4.93 9.27 5.51
CA ASN A 457 4.89 8.99 4.07
C ASN A 457 4.22 10.13 3.28
N VAL A 458 3.24 10.84 3.86
CA VAL A 458 2.63 12.04 3.24
C VAL A 458 3.70 13.09 2.91
N ALA A 459 4.70 13.29 3.79
CA ALA A 459 5.79 14.21 3.53
C ALA A 459 6.73 13.72 2.41
N ILE A 460 7.01 12.43 2.36
CA ILE A 460 7.78 11.79 1.26
C ILE A 460 7.06 12.01 -0.08
N ASP A 461 5.74 11.81 -0.12
CA ASP A 461 4.94 11.94 -1.34
C ASP A 461 4.88 13.39 -1.85
N VAL A 462 4.80 14.36 -0.91
CA VAL A 462 4.91 15.79 -1.25
C VAL A 462 6.30 16.11 -1.81
N ALA A 463 7.36 15.61 -1.19
CA ALA A 463 8.72 15.84 -1.68
C ALA A 463 8.94 15.22 -3.07
N ALA A 464 8.42 14.01 -3.31
CA ALA A 464 8.45 13.36 -4.62
C ALA A 464 7.65 14.15 -5.66
N ALA A 465 6.49 14.70 -5.28
CA ALA A 465 5.69 15.55 -6.16
C ALA A 465 6.45 16.83 -6.55
N TRP A 466 7.11 17.50 -5.60
CA TRP A 466 7.97 18.66 -5.89
C TRP A 466 9.14 18.30 -6.82
N LYS A 467 9.85 17.20 -6.56
CA LYS A 467 10.97 16.74 -7.41
C LYS A 467 10.52 16.54 -8.86
N ASN A 468 9.40 15.86 -9.07
CA ASN A 468 8.88 15.60 -10.41
C ASN A 468 8.29 16.83 -11.10
N LEU A 469 7.67 17.75 -10.34
CA LEU A 469 7.22 19.04 -10.86
C LEU A 469 8.38 19.89 -11.38
N LEU A 470 9.47 19.99 -10.61
CA LEU A 470 10.66 20.72 -11.03
C LEU A 470 11.28 20.09 -12.28
N ALA A 471 11.39 18.77 -12.34
CA ALA A 471 11.86 18.07 -13.52
C ALA A 471 10.94 18.32 -14.75
N ALA A 472 9.63 18.32 -14.57
CA ALA A 472 8.68 18.63 -15.64
C ALA A 472 8.84 20.07 -16.16
N ILE A 473 9.00 21.05 -15.26
CA ILE A 473 9.25 22.46 -15.62
C ILE A 473 10.53 22.60 -16.45
N GLU A 474 11.63 21.96 -16.04
CA GLU A 474 12.90 21.98 -16.76
C GLU A 474 12.78 21.36 -18.15
N LEU A 475 12.07 20.21 -18.28
CA LEU A 475 11.87 19.54 -19.55
C LEU A 475 11.01 20.40 -20.51
N VAL A 476 9.93 21.00 -20.03
CA VAL A 476 9.08 21.89 -20.84
C VAL A 476 9.87 23.13 -21.29
N ARG A 477 10.64 23.78 -20.40
CA ARG A 477 11.51 24.91 -20.76
C ARG A 477 12.57 24.55 -21.80
N ALA A 478 13.05 23.30 -21.79
CA ALA A 478 13.99 22.78 -22.76
C ALA A 478 13.35 22.34 -24.09
N GLY A 479 12.03 22.56 -24.26
CA GLY A 479 11.28 22.15 -25.46
C GLY A 479 11.06 20.63 -25.57
N LYS A 480 11.30 19.86 -24.51
CA LYS A 480 11.11 18.40 -24.46
C LYS A 480 9.68 18.10 -24.00
N THR A 481 8.70 18.29 -24.86
CA THR A 481 7.27 18.22 -24.54
C THR A 481 6.61 16.88 -24.87
N LYS A 482 7.33 15.93 -25.47
CA LYS A 482 6.80 14.59 -25.73
C LYS A 482 6.62 13.81 -24.43
N THR A 483 5.48 13.10 -24.30
CA THR A 483 5.09 12.35 -23.12
C THR A 483 5.00 10.84 -23.33
N SER A 484 5.03 10.41 -24.60
CA SER A 484 4.87 9.02 -24.99
C SER A 484 5.72 8.66 -26.20
N ARG A 485 5.97 7.38 -26.37
CA ARG A 485 6.59 6.78 -27.58
C ARG A 485 5.59 5.87 -28.29
N PRO A 486 5.72 5.69 -29.62
CA PRO A 486 4.96 4.69 -30.35
C PRO A 486 5.23 3.29 -29.80
N TRP A 487 4.23 2.44 -29.77
CA TRP A 487 4.34 1.08 -29.31
C TRP A 487 3.60 0.11 -30.22
N ASN A 488 4.08 -1.14 -30.26
CA ASN A 488 3.41 -2.24 -30.93
C ASN A 488 3.58 -3.52 -30.08
N PRO A 489 2.51 -4.33 -29.91
CA PRO A 489 2.63 -5.59 -29.19
C PRO A 489 3.52 -6.56 -29.98
N PRO A 490 4.53 -7.18 -29.33
CA PRO A 490 5.34 -8.23 -29.96
C PRO A 490 4.51 -9.41 -30.37
N ALA A 491 4.76 -9.96 -31.59
CA ALA A 491 4.06 -11.16 -32.08
C ALA A 491 4.45 -12.43 -31.31
N ARG A 492 5.70 -12.48 -30.81
CA ARG A 492 6.19 -13.59 -29.98
C ARG A 492 5.74 -13.49 -28.53
N ARG A 493 5.89 -14.57 -27.79
CA ARG A 493 5.66 -14.54 -26.32
C ARG A 493 6.66 -13.63 -25.64
N THR A 494 6.15 -12.75 -24.80
CA THR A 494 6.95 -11.86 -23.92
C THR A 494 6.36 -11.83 -22.52
N PHE A 495 7.22 -11.44 -21.58
CA PHE A 495 6.92 -11.38 -20.16
C PHE A 495 7.08 -9.94 -19.66
N GLY A 496 6.16 -9.52 -18.83
CA GLY A 496 6.28 -8.26 -18.13
C GLY A 496 5.94 -8.39 -16.66
N VAL A 497 6.58 -7.56 -15.86
CA VAL A 497 6.25 -7.40 -14.45
C VAL A 497 6.28 -5.93 -14.09
N GLY A 498 5.19 -5.47 -13.51
CA GLY A 498 5.06 -4.09 -13.03
C GLY A 498 4.94 -4.05 -11.54
N PHE A 499 5.94 -3.48 -10.88
CA PHE A 499 5.97 -3.24 -9.45
C PHE A 499 5.89 -1.74 -9.18
N THR A 500 4.93 -1.37 -8.33
CA THR A 500 4.83 -0.03 -7.76
C THR A 500 4.33 -0.13 -6.32
N GLU A 501 4.23 1.00 -5.63
CA GLU A 501 3.71 1.05 -4.28
C GLU A 501 2.37 1.77 -4.27
N ALA A 502 1.32 1.07 -3.87
CA ALA A 502 0.06 1.69 -3.48
C ALA A 502 0.20 2.34 -2.08
N PRO A 503 -0.74 3.15 -1.62
CA PRO A 503 -0.76 3.64 -0.23
C PRO A 503 -0.63 2.51 0.81
N ARG A 504 -1.12 1.34 0.47
CA ARG A 504 -1.16 0.12 1.31
C ARG A 504 0.07 -0.77 1.20
N GLY A 505 0.99 -0.45 0.30
CA GLY A 505 2.22 -1.22 0.05
C GLY A 505 2.38 -1.65 -1.39
N THR A 506 3.29 -2.58 -1.62
CA THR A 506 3.64 -3.01 -2.96
C THR A 506 2.48 -3.69 -3.70
N VAL A 507 2.18 -3.19 -4.88
CA VAL A 507 1.25 -3.77 -5.86
C VAL A 507 2.05 -4.26 -7.05
N ARG A 508 1.74 -5.48 -7.50
CA ARG A 508 2.49 -6.16 -8.54
C ARG A 508 1.54 -6.78 -9.54
N HIS A 509 1.84 -6.58 -10.83
CA HIS A 509 1.14 -7.21 -11.93
C HIS A 509 2.13 -7.96 -12.79
N TRP A 510 1.78 -9.19 -13.16
CA TRP A 510 2.55 -10.02 -14.07
C TRP A 510 1.72 -10.30 -15.30
N VAL A 511 2.31 -10.11 -16.47
CA VAL A 511 1.69 -10.41 -17.75
C VAL A 511 2.55 -11.35 -18.56
N VAL A 512 1.93 -12.36 -19.13
CA VAL A 512 2.45 -13.17 -20.24
C VAL A 512 1.58 -12.88 -21.44
N GLN A 513 2.17 -12.33 -22.50
CA GLN A 513 1.45 -12.06 -23.75
C GLN A 513 2.07 -12.83 -24.91
N GLU A 514 1.25 -13.10 -25.95
CA GLU A 514 1.65 -13.71 -27.20
C GLU A 514 0.69 -13.24 -28.30
N GLY A 515 1.21 -12.78 -29.43
CA GLY A 515 0.41 -12.29 -30.54
C GLY A 515 -0.50 -11.10 -30.17
N GLY A 516 -0.07 -10.22 -29.27
CA GLY A 516 -0.87 -9.09 -28.80
C GLY A 516 -2.06 -9.49 -27.91
N ARG A 517 -2.03 -10.70 -27.32
CA ARG A 517 -3.08 -11.19 -26.41
C ARG A 517 -2.49 -11.66 -25.09
N ILE A 518 -3.18 -11.40 -24.01
CA ILE A 518 -2.85 -11.89 -22.67
C ILE A 518 -3.05 -13.41 -22.64
N VAL A 519 -1.98 -14.14 -22.46
CA VAL A 519 -2.00 -15.59 -22.23
C VAL A 519 -2.22 -15.90 -20.75
N ASN A 520 -1.52 -15.15 -19.88
CA ASN A 520 -1.72 -15.20 -18.43
C ASN A 520 -1.55 -13.81 -17.81
N TYR A 521 -2.33 -13.54 -16.77
CA TYR A 521 -2.26 -12.29 -16.01
C TYR A 521 -2.44 -12.58 -14.52
N GLN A 522 -1.57 -12.02 -13.69
CA GLN A 522 -1.63 -12.22 -12.25
C GLN A 522 -1.47 -10.89 -11.51
N ILE A 523 -2.16 -10.78 -10.38
CA ILE A 523 -2.27 -9.56 -9.61
C ILE A 523 -1.99 -9.87 -8.15
N HIS A 524 -0.98 -9.23 -7.60
CA HIS A 524 -0.68 -9.27 -6.18
C HIS A 524 -0.86 -7.87 -5.59
N ALA A 525 -2.02 -7.62 -5.04
CA ALA A 525 -2.30 -6.39 -4.30
C ALA A 525 -1.55 -6.40 -2.94
N PRO A 526 -1.30 -5.24 -2.33
CA PRO A 526 -0.61 -5.16 -1.04
C PRO A 526 -1.28 -6.03 0.03
N THR A 527 -2.60 -5.91 0.13
CA THR A 527 -3.39 -6.64 1.13
C THR A 527 -3.41 -8.15 0.87
N THR A 528 -3.18 -8.64 -0.36
CA THR A 528 -3.06 -10.09 -0.63
C THR A 528 -1.93 -10.70 0.20
N GLY A 529 -0.77 -10.04 0.29
CA GLY A 529 0.34 -10.47 1.15
C GLY A 529 0.00 -10.36 2.64
N ASN A 530 -0.56 -9.21 3.06
CA ASN A 530 -0.86 -8.96 4.46
C ASN A 530 -2.00 -9.83 5.02
N VAL A 531 -2.97 -10.30 4.21
CA VAL A 531 -4.09 -11.17 4.59
C VAL A 531 -3.88 -12.64 4.20
N SER A 532 -2.74 -12.96 3.61
CA SER A 532 -2.36 -14.32 3.21
C SER A 532 -2.61 -15.30 4.37
N PRO A 533 -3.23 -16.47 4.15
CA PRO A 533 -3.52 -17.38 5.26
C PRO A 533 -2.23 -17.92 5.90
N LYS A 534 -2.34 -18.27 7.19
CA LYS A 534 -1.25 -18.93 7.92
C LYS A 534 -0.94 -20.32 7.34
N ASP A 535 0.31 -20.73 7.47
CA ASP A 535 0.81 -22.02 7.01
C ASP A 535 2.01 -22.51 7.85
N LYS A 536 2.74 -23.51 7.36
CA LYS A 536 3.94 -24.03 8.01
C LYS A 536 5.09 -23.04 8.16
N TRP A 537 5.09 -21.92 7.42
CA TRP A 537 6.11 -20.87 7.50
C TRP A 537 5.69 -19.70 8.36
N GLY A 538 4.45 -19.67 8.85
CA GLY A 538 3.98 -18.68 9.81
C GLY A 538 2.66 -18.02 9.48
N MET A 539 2.24 -17.14 10.39
CA MET A 539 1.04 -16.31 10.26
C MET A 539 1.29 -15.15 9.29
N SER A 540 0.22 -14.71 8.63
CA SER A 540 0.24 -13.45 7.88
C SER A 540 0.50 -12.24 8.79
N PRO A 541 0.90 -11.08 8.21
CA PRO A 541 1.03 -9.85 8.99
C PRO A 541 -0.23 -9.49 9.78
N PHE A 542 -1.43 -9.66 9.20
CA PHE A 542 -2.69 -9.38 9.93
C PHE A 542 -2.90 -10.35 11.09
N GLU A 543 -2.77 -11.64 10.86
CA GLU A 543 -2.97 -12.65 11.91
C GLU A 543 -1.94 -12.48 13.02
N GLN A 544 -0.66 -12.25 12.65
CA GLN A 544 0.42 -12.03 13.60
C GLN A 544 0.20 -10.76 14.45
N SER A 545 -0.25 -9.68 13.80
CA SER A 545 -0.54 -8.41 14.49
C SER A 545 -1.68 -8.57 15.50
N VAL A 546 -2.76 -9.25 15.13
CA VAL A 546 -3.87 -9.54 16.07
C VAL A 546 -3.41 -10.49 17.18
N ALA A 547 -2.65 -11.54 16.84
CA ALA A 547 -2.14 -12.51 17.83
C ALA A 547 -1.25 -11.85 18.91
N ASN A 548 -0.56 -10.75 18.55
CA ASN A 548 0.28 -9.96 19.46
C ASN A 548 -0.43 -8.71 20.01
N SER A 549 -1.76 -8.67 19.98
CA SER A 549 -2.56 -7.61 20.61
C SER A 549 -3.18 -8.13 21.92
N VAL A 550 -3.36 -7.20 22.86
CA VAL A 550 -4.03 -7.44 24.15
C VAL A 550 -5.24 -6.52 24.20
N ILE A 551 -6.40 -7.03 24.60
CA ILE A 551 -7.61 -6.21 24.75
C ILE A 551 -7.43 -5.23 25.91
N THR A 552 -7.50 -3.94 25.62
CA THR A 552 -7.40 -2.84 26.60
C THR A 552 -8.75 -2.31 27.06
N GLU A 553 -9.84 -2.70 26.40
CA GLU A 553 -11.20 -2.29 26.75
C GLU A 553 -11.51 -2.54 28.24
N GLU A 554 -12.08 -1.53 28.94
CA GLU A 554 -12.27 -1.59 30.38
C GLU A 554 -13.52 -2.38 30.80
N ALA A 555 -14.46 -2.58 29.90
CA ALA A 555 -15.63 -3.41 30.13
C ALA A 555 -15.28 -4.90 30.30
N GLY A 556 -16.18 -5.66 30.89
CA GLY A 556 -16.02 -7.12 31.06
C GLY A 556 -16.07 -7.87 29.73
N PRO A 557 -15.65 -9.16 29.73
CA PRO A 557 -15.50 -9.96 28.49
C PRO A 557 -16.76 -10.03 27.60
N ASP A 558 -17.94 -9.93 28.21
CA ASP A 558 -19.21 -9.97 27.44
C ASP A 558 -19.49 -8.71 26.63
N HIS A 559 -18.73 -7.64 26.91
CA HIS A 559 -18.87 -6.33 26.25
C HIS A 559 -17.65 -5.96 25.38
N TRP A 560 -16.68 -6.86 25.20
CA TRP A 560 -15.54 -6.59 24.32
C TRP A 560 -15.97 -6.45 22.88
N GLU A 561 -15.59 -5.34 22.27
CA GLU A 561 -15.83 -5.03 20.84
C GLU A 561 -14.61 -5.40 19.97
N GLY A 562 -13.45 -5.69 20.58
CA GLY A 562 -12.20 -6.04 19.90
C GLY A 562 -11.48 -4.82 19.32
N LEU A 563 -11.55 -3.67 19.98
CA LEU A 563 -10.96 -2.41 19.51
C LEU A 563 -9.49 -2.55 19.13
N ASP A 564 -8.68 -3.22 19.97
CA ASP A 564 -7.25 -3.36 19.73
C ASP A 564 -6.94 -4.25 18.53
N PHE A 565 -7.80 -5.24 18.24
CA PHE A 565 -7.66 -6.09 17.07
C PHE A 565 -8.01 -5.34 15.78
N VAL A 566 -9.07 -4.54 15.80
CA VAL A 566 -9.43 -3.74 14.62
C VAL A 566 -8.46 -2.57 14.41
N ARG A 567 -7.90 -1.96 15.47
CA ARG A 567 -6.78 -1.00 15.38
C ARG A 567 -5.56 -1.63 14.71
N ALA A 568 -5.17 -2.84 15.16
CA ALA A 568 -4.06 -3.58 14.59
C ALA A 568 -4.27 -3.80 13.08
N ILE A 569 -5.43 -4.28 12.66
CA ILE A 569 -5.76 -4.52 11.26
C ILE A 569 -5.86 -3.21 10.46
N ARG A 570 -6.55 -2.18 10.96
CA ARG A 570 -6.70 -0.89 10.26
C ARG A 570 -5.39 -0.14 10.10
N SER A 571 -4.38 -0.38 10.97
CA SER A 571 -3.05 0.23 10.83
C SER A 571 -2.36 -0.12 9.51
N PHE A 572 -2.67 -1.28 8.93
CA PHE A 572 -2.19 -1.67 7.60
C PHE A 572 -2.97 -1.04 6.45
N ASP A 573 -4.15 -0.45 6.73
CA ASP A 573 -5.04 0.07 5.70
C ASP A 573 -5.53 -1.03 4.75
N PRO A 574 -6.39 -1.96 5.18
CA PRO A 574 -6.82 -3.07 4.35
C PRO A 574 -7.59 -2.63 3.11
N CYS A 575 -7.24 -3.23 1.96
CA CYS A 575 -7.97 -3.07 0.71
C CYS A 575 -8.34 -4.44 0.15
N LEU A 576 -9.53 -4.93 0.50
CA LEU A 576 -9.95 -6.28 0.14
C LEU A 576 -10.51 -6.37 -1.27
N ALA A 577 -11.07 -5.31 -1.82
CA ALA A 577 -11.43 -5.27 -3.24
C ALA A 577 -10.18 -5.47 -4.14
N CYS A 578 -9.01 -5.05 -3.68
CA CYS A 578 -7.73 -5.33 -4.33
C CYS A 578 -7.27 -6.78 -4.16
N ALA A 579 -7.54 -7.36 -2.99
CA ALA A 579 -7.01 -8.68 -2.60
C ALA A 579 -7.92 -9.85 -2.98
N VAL A 580 -9.12 -9.59 -3.50
CA VAL A 580 -10.22 -10.58 -3.52
C VAL A 580 -11.05 -10.51 -4.79
N HIS A 581 -11.68 -11.63 -5.14
CA HIS A 581 -12.49 -11.83 -6.32
C HIS A 581 -13.91 -12.33 -5.93
N ILE A 582 -14.99 -11.81 -6.55
CA ILE A 582 -16.40 -12.12 -6.20
C ILE A 582 -16.89 -13.39 -6.91
N GLN A 583 -17.65 -14.22 -6.18
CA GLN A 583 -18.55 -15.22 -6.75
C GLN A 583 -19.98 -14.94 -6.28
N PHE A 584 -20.93 -14.92 -7.23
CA PHE A 584 -22.36 -15.03 -6.94
C PHE A 584 -22.72 -16.50 -6.79
N GLY A 585 -23.00 -16.94 -5.57
CA GLY A 585 -23.62 -18.22 -5.24
C GLY A 585 -24.72 -17.97 -4.22
N ASP A 586 -25.68 -18.88 -4.10
CA ASP A 586 -26.89 -18.74 -3.27
C ASP A 586 -26.62 -18.13 -1.90
N VAL A 587 -26.94 -16.85 -1.75
CA VAL A 587 -26.86 -16.12 -0.47
C VAL A 587 -28.09 -16.47 0.35
N LYS A 588 -27.97 -17.47 1.21
CA LYS A 588 -28.93 -17.64 2.31
C LYS A 588 -28.40 -16.86 3.52
N THR A 589 -29.09 -15.78 3.83
CA THR A 589 -29.02 -14.97 5.06
C THR A 589 -27.86 -13.98 5.18
N VAL A 590 -28.11 -12.74 4.79
CA VAL A 590 -27.37 -11.57 5.28
C VAL A 590 -27.94 -11.20 6.66
N LYS A 591 -27.19 -11.45 7.74
CA LYS A 591 -27.48 -10.79 9.01
C LYS A 591 -27.08 -9.32 8.88
N LYS A 592 -28.05 -8.44 8.77
CA LYS A 592 -27.86 -6.99 8.89
C LYS A 592 -27.39 -6.68 10.31
N LEU A 593 -26.11 -6.41 10.48
CA LEU A 593 -25.63 -5.68 11.65
C LEU A 593 -25.93 -4.20 11.40
N ILE A 594 -27.04 -3.74 11.97
CA ILE A 594 -27.41 -2.34 12.00
C ILE A 594 -26.53 -1.67 13.05
N TYR A 595 -25.84 -0.61 12.65
CA TYR A 595 -25.16 0.30 13.56
C TYR A 595 -26.11 0.82 14.64
N ARG A 596 -25.72 0.69 15.89
CA ARG A 596 -26.14 1.57 16.98
C ARG A 596 -24.93 2.31 17.52
#